data_b7f34b9a3d0f64b022be1176db93f0a6
#
_entry.id   b7f34b9a3d0f64b022be1176db93f0a6
#
_cell.length_a   1.000
_cell.length_b   1.000
_cell.length_c   1.000
_cell.angle_alpha   90.00
_cell.angle_beta   90.00
_cell.angle_gamma   90.00
#
_symmetry.space_group_name_H-M   'P 1'
#
loop_
_entity.id
_entity.type
_entity.pdbx_description
1 polymer ?
#
loop_
_entity_poly.entity_id
_entity_poly.type
_entity_poly.pdbx_seq_one_letter_code
_entity_poly.pdbx_strand_id
1 'polypeptide(L)'
;ILSPWSPPVWMKINHDYPVSPSKTNKMDPRQSYLLYMDDGKQVDADEMKLLGDRKGVFPRRLATQDFFIQDPRYLQCYADMFCKFIDLYKEEGLPITKVMYQNEAYSYTPYPGCAWTAEGTLRFNNEYLAPTLAKKHPEVDLWIGTFNTNRLDYVEKILDNKTLQANIKGIGTQWECRNNLPEMRKRYPNHRFMVSESECGNGSMDWKAGEHTFFLLSDNLGNGCDEYYNWNFILKDNGISPWGWTQNALIQVDGKTRKMR
;
A
#
# COMPACT_ATOMS: atom_id res chain seq x y z
N ILE A 1 -3.80 -10.50 -8.28
CA ILE A 1 -3.40 -10.02 -6.95
C ILE A 1 -4.54 -9.18 -6.38
N LEU A 2 -4.88 -9.39 -5.11
CA LEU A 2 -5.80 -8.55 -4.35
C LEU A 2 -5.02 -7.74 -3.31
N SER A 3 -5.08 -6.41 -3.42
CA SER A 3 -4.41 -5.47 -2.51
C SER A 3 -5.31 -4.24 -2.34
N PRO A 4 -6.22 -4.21 -1.36
CA PRO A 4 -7.15 -3.11 -1.19
C PRO A 4 -6.46 -1.84 -0.70
N TRP A 5 -6.91 -0.68 -1.21
CA TRP A 5 -6.43 0.62 -0.78
C TRP A 5 -7.12 1.07 0.50
N SER A 6 -8.42 0.82 0.63
CA SER A 6 -9.17 1.10 1.86
C SER A 6 -10.18 0.00 2.12
N PRO A 7 -10.34 -0.44 3.37
CA PRO A 7 -11.52 -1.20 3.76
C PRO A 7 -12.77 -0.32 3.65
N PRO A 8 -13.97 -0.91 3.74
CA PRO A 8 -15.21 -0.16 3.88
C PRO A 8 -15.13 0.88 5.02
N VAL A 9 -15.66 2.08 4.79
CA VAL A 9 -15.54 3.20 5.74
C VAL A 9 -16.08 2.89 7.14
N TRP A 10 -17.10 2.05 7.25
CA TRP A 10 -17.67 1.64 8.53
C TRP A 10 -16.76 0.70 9.36
N MET A 11 -15.68 0.18 8.75
CA MET A 11 -14.63 -0.60 9.45
C MET A 11 -13.46 0.28 9.93
N LYS A 12 -13.51 1.58 9.67
CA LYS A 12 -12.45 2.52 10.02
C LYS A 12 -12.90 3.48 11.11
N ILE A 13 -11.99 3.85 12.01
CA ILE A 13 -12.29 4.76 13.13
C ILE A 13 -12.63 6.18 12.67
N ASN A 14 -12.13 6.60 11.50
CA ASN A 14 -12.42 7.91 10.92
C ASN A 14 -13.67 7.92 10.01
N HIS A 15 -14.30 6.78 9.79
CA HIS A 15 -15.49 6.63 8.95
C HIS A 15 -15.38 7.27 7.56
N ASP A 16 -14.17 7.35 6.99
CA ASP A 16 -13.90 7.94 5.68
C ASP A 16 -12.90 7.09 4.88
N TYR A 17 -12.87 7.25 3.55
CA TYR A 17 -11.91 6.54 2.69
C TYR A 17 -10.48 7.04 2.83
N PRO A 18 -10.17 8.37 2.79
CA PRO A 18 -8.81 8.88 2.97
C PRO A 18 -8.33 8.75 4.41
N VAL A 19 -7.04 9.00 4.61
CA VAL A 19 -6.41 9.09 5.92
C VAL A 19 -5.77 10.46 6.17
N SER A 20 -5.69 11.31 5.15
CA SER A 20 -5.25 12.70 5.28
C SER A 20 -6.24 13.68 4.64
N PRO A 21 -6.33 14.91 5.16
CA PRO A 21 -7.15 15.95 4.56
C PRO A 21 -6.53 16.46 3.26
N SER A 22 -7.40 16.90 2.35
CA SER A 22 -7.02 17.63 1.14
C SER A 22 -8.14 18.56 0.70
N LYS A 23 -7.82 19.49 -0.21
CA LYS A 23 -8.84 20.35 -0.83
C LYS A 23 -9.89 19.55 -1.61
N THR A 24 -9.53 18.35 -2.06
CA THR A 24 -10.39 17.49 -2.88
C THR A 24 -11.35 16.65 -2.04
N ASN A 25 -10.87 16.05 -0.95
CA ASN A 25 -11.65 15.11 -0.14
C ASN A 25 -12.45 15.78 1.00
N LYS A 26 -12.15 17.05 1.32
CA LYS A 26 -12.83 17.82 2.39
C LYS A 26 -12.79 17.18 3.77
N MET A 27 -11.87 16.26 4.02
CA MET A 27 -11.72 15.61 5.32
C MET A 27 -11.33 16.65 6.38
N ASP A 28 -11.93 16.55 7.59
CA ASP A 28 -11.52 17.38 8.72
C ASP A 28 -10.11 16.97 9.19
N PRO A 29 -9.13 17.89 9.18
CA PRO A 29 -7.78 17.61 9.64
C PRO A 29 -7.70 16.99 11.04
N ARG A 30 -8.63 17.34 11.93
CA ARG A 30 -8.68 16.82 13.29
C ARG A 30 -8.95 15.32 13.37
N GLN A 31 -9.55 14.73 12.35
CA GLN A 31 -9.83 13.29 12.32
C GLN A 31 -8.59 12.42 12.14
N SER A 32 -7.51 12.97 11.59
CA SER A 32 -6.29 12.22 11.29
C SER A 32 -5.11 12.55 12.19
N TYR A 33 -5.17 13.68 12.90
CA TYR A 33 -4.00 14.18 13.62
C TYR A 33 -3.54 13.29 14.80
N LEU A 34 -4.46 12.62 15.49
CA LEU A 34 -4.14 11.72 16.60
C LEU A 34 -3.37 10.45 16.20
N LEU A 35 -3.22 10.22 14.91
CA LEU A 35 -2.75 8.96 14.35
C LEU A 35 -1.28 8.98 13.96
N TYR A 36 -0.71 10.18 13.80
CA TYR A 36 0.67 10.35 13.41
C TYR A 36 1.42 11.17 14.45
N MET A 37 2.31 10.51 15.17
CA MET A 37 3.20 11.15 16.14
C MET A 37 4.65 10.99 15.68
N ASP A 38 5.47 11.99 15.93
CA ASP A 38 6.91 11.95 15.72
C ASP A 38 7.58 11.72 17.06
N ASP A 39 8.34 10.63 17.19
CA ASP A 39 9.09 10.26 18.40
C ASP A 39 8.31 10.41 19.72
N GLY A 40 7.02 10.09 19.69
CA GLY A 40 6.13 10.20 20.86
C GLY A 40 5.62 11.61 21.14
N LYS A 41 5.90 12.58 20.27
CA LYS A 41 5.36 13.94 20.37
C LYS A 41 4.08 14.09 19.56
N GLN A 42 3.09 14.69 20.17
CA GLN A 42 1.86 15.06 19.49
C GLN A 42 2.11 16.20 18.50
N VAL A 43 1.53 16.09 17.29
CA VAL A 43 1.59 17.16 16.29
C VAL A 43 0.81 18.37 16.80
N ASP A 44 1.43 19.54 16.83
CA ASP A 44 0.74 20.76 17.27
C ASP A 44 -0.22 21.32 16.19
N ALA A 45 -1.04 22.30 16.58
CA ALA A 45 -2.09 22.86 15.71
C ALA A 45 -1.50 23.61 14.48
N ASP A 46 -0.32 24.21 14.58
CA ASP A 46 0.31 24.91 13.49
C ASP A 46 0.95 23.93 12.48
N GLU A 47 1.51 22.87 12.98
CA GLU A 47 2.00 21.76 12.18
C GLU A 47 0.84 21.06 11.43
N MET A 48 -0.32 20.91 12.08
CA MET A 48 -1.55 20.42 11.47
C MET A 48 -2.05 21.29 10.31
N LYS A 49 -1.97 22.62 10.43
CA LYS A 49 -2.33 23.56 9.37
C LYS A 49 -1.39 23.41 8.17
N LEU A 50 -0.09 23.27 8.43
CA LEU A 50 0.91 22.98 7.41
C LEU A 50 0.68 21.61 6.72
N LEU A 51 0.10 20.63 7.42
CA LEU A 51 -0.27 19.33 6.88
C LEU A 51 -1.37 19.42 5.84
N GLY A 52 -2.41 20.20 6.11
CA GLY A 52 -3.53 20.43 5.18
C GLY A 52 -3.11 21.14 3.87
N ASP A 53 -2.01 21.89 3.89
CA ASP A 53 -1.50 22.66 2.76
C ASP A 53 -0.39 21.95 1.97
N ARG A 54 0.21 20.90 2.51
CA ARG A 54 1.25 20.13 1.81
C ARG A 54 0.67 19.06 0.92
N LYS A 55 1.11 19.04 -0.32
CA LYS A 55 0.81 17.98 -1.29
C LYS A 55 1.44 16.67 -0.80
N GLY A 56 0.62 15.84 -0.19
CA GLY A 56 0.67 14.40 -0.33
C GLY A 56 1.80 13.59 0.26
N VAL A 57 2.77 14.11 1.03
CA VAL A 57 3.77 13.23 1.64
C VAL A 57 4.09 13.68 3.05
N PHE A 58 3.67 12.89 4.02
CA PHE A 58 4.30 12.88 5.33
C PHE A 58 5.45 11.88 5.27
N PRO A 59 6.65 12.32 4.92
CA PRO A 59 7.78 11.41 4.99
C PRO A 59 8.08 11.15 6.46
N ARG A 60 8.04 9.90 6.87
CA ARG A 60 8.65 9.39 8.10
C ARG A 60 7.81 9.33 9.37
N ARG A 61 6.52 9.58 9.35
CA ARG A 61 5.66 9.36 10.53
C ARG A 61 4.96 8.02 10.42
N LEU A 62 5.05 7.23 11.48
CA LEU A 62 4.34 5.97 11.60
C LEU A 62 2.99 6.22 12.28
N ALA A 63 1.98 5.49 11.89
CA ALA A 63 0.71 5.51 12.59
C ALA A 63 0.91 5.06 14.05
N THR A 64 0.38 5.84 14.99
CA THR A 64 0.43 5.54 16.43
C THR A 64 -0.72 4.66 16.87
N GLN A 65 -1.75 4.54 16.04
CA GLN A 65 -2.87 3.63 16.22
C GLN A 65 -3.41 3.18 14.87
N ASP A 66 -4.11 2.07 14.87
CA ASP A 66 -4.74 1.54 13.67
C ASP A 66 -5.96 2.38 13.27
N PHE A 67 -6.08 2.69 11.98
CA PHE A 67 -7.32 3.25 11.44
C PHE A 67 -8.42 2.19 11.29
N PHE A 68 -8.02 0.95 11.12
CA PHE A 68 -8.95 -0.17 11.13
C PHE A 68 -9.43 -0.45 12.56
N ILE A 69 -10.72 -0.63 12.76
CA ILE A 69 -11.32 -0.94 14.07
C ILE A 69 -10.81 -2.30 14.54
N GLN A 70 -10.09 -2.34 15.66
CA GLN A 70 -9.43 -3.54 16.20
C GLN A 70 -10.37 -4.46 16.99
N ASP A 71 -11.69 -4.39 16.79
CA ASP A 71 -12.65 -5.33 17.35
C ASP A 71 -12.58 -6.67 16.59
N PRO A 72 -12.53 -7.82 17.29
CA PRO A 72 -12.46 -9.15 16.67
C PRO A 72 -13.51 -9.42 15.59
N ARG A 73 -14.74 -8.90 15.76
CA ARG A 73 -15.82 -9.05 14.79
C ARG A 73 -15.53 -8.35 13.48
N TYR A 74 -14.93 -7.15 13.53
CA TYR A 74 -14.52 -6.39 12.35
C TYR A 74 -13.34 -7.05 11.65
N LEU A 75 -12.33 -7.49 12.41
CA LEU A 75 -11.17 -8.19 11.87
C LEU A 75 -11.57 -9.48 11.14
N GLN A 76 -12.44 -10.30 11.76
CA GLN A 76 -12.94 -11.52 11.12
C GLN A 76 -13.79 -11.21 9.88
N CYS A 77 -14.69 -10.22 9.98
CA CYS A 77 -15.51 -9.80 8.84
C CYS A 77 -14.65 -9.33 7.65
N TYR A 78 -13.54 -8.64 7.92
CA TYR A 78 -12.62 -8.20 6.88
C TYR A 78 -11.86 -9.38 6.25
N ALA A 79 -11.42 -10.36 7.04
CA ALA A 79 -10.83 -11.59 6.51
C ALA A 79 -11.82 -12.38 5.64
N ASP A 80 -13.09 -12.46 6.06
CA ASP A 80 -14.16 -13.10 5.27
C ASP A 80 -14.46 -12.32 3.97
N MET A 81 -14.33 -10.99 3.97
CA MET A 81 -14.47 -10.18 2.77
C MET A 81 -13.42 -10.54 1.71
N PHE A 82 -12.16 -10.78 2.10
CA PHE A 82 -11.13 -11.27 1.16
C PHE A 82 -11.56 -12.58 0.50
N CYS A 83 -12.05 -13.54 1.29
CA CYS A 83 -12.54 -14.80 0.74
C CYS A 83 -13.71 -14.60 -0.22
N LYS A 84 -14.65 -13.72 0.11
CA LYS A 84 -15.77 -13.40 -0.77
C LYS A 84 -15.34 -12.77 -2.09
N PHE A 85 -14.32 -11.89 -2.07
CA PHE A 85 -13.72 -11.36 -3.30
C PHE A 85 -13.08 -12.45 -4.15
N ILE A 86 -12.34 -13.36 -3.52
CA ILE A 86 -11.71 -14.49 -4.23
C ILE A 86 -12.78 -15.35 -4.91
N ASP A 87 -13.87 -15.69 -4.20
CA ASP A 87 -14.99 -16.45 -4.76
C ASP A 87 -15.60 -15.76 -5.98
N LEU A 88 -15.99 -14.50 -5.84
CA LEU A 88 -16.65 -13.73 -6.90
C LEU A 88 -15.76 -13.57 -8.15
N TYR A 89 -14.47 -13.29 -7.98
CA TYR A 89 -13.55 -13.21 -9.11
C TYR A 89 -13.30 -14.55 -9.78
N LYS A 90 -13.31 -15.64 -9.00
CA LYS A 90 -13.21 -17.00 -9.52
C LYS A 90 -14.45 -17.38 -10.36
N GLU A 91 -15.65 -17.00 -9.93
CA GLU A 91 -16.90 -17.17 -10.69
C GLU A 91 -16.85 -16.45 -12.05
N GLU A 92 -16.18 -15.28 -12.13
CA GLU A 92 -15.97 -14.54 -13.37
C GLU A 92 -14.78 -15.06 -14.22
N GLY A 93 -14.15 -16.17 -13.85
CA GLY A 93 -12.98 -16.71 -14.55
C GLY A 93 -11.67 -15.96 -14.32
N LEU A 94 -11.60 -15.13 -13.31
CA LEU A 94 -10.44 -14.30 -12.96
C LEU A 94 -9.84 -14.74 -11.62
N PRO A 95 -9.06 -15.82 -11.56
CA PRO A 95 -8.59 -16.38 -10.30
C PRO A 95 -7.60 -15.42 -9.61
N ILE A 96 -7.85 -15.12 -8.34
CA ILE A 96 -6.92 -14.43 -7.46
C ILE A 96 -5.95 -15.45 -6.88
N THR A 97 -4.66 -15.24 -7.05
CA THR A 97 -3.61 -16.16 -6.58
C THR A 97 -2.78 -15.61 -5.42
N LYS A 98 -2.85 -14.29 -5.20
CA LYS A 98 -2.09 -13.61 -4.13
C LYS A 98 -2.96 -12.58 -3.44
N VAL A 99 -2.82 -12.49 -2.14
CA VAL A 99 -3.49 -11.49 -1.29
C VAL A 99 -2.47 -10.72 -0.48
N MET A 100 -2.60 -9.39 -0.46
CA MET A 100 -1.96 -8.46 0.47
C MET A 100 -3.05 -7.74 1.24
N TYR A 101 -2.93 -7.64 2.55
CA TYR A 101 -4.01 -7.15 3.42
C TYR A 101 -4.35 -5.68 3.23
N GLN A 102 -3.36 -4.86 2.82
CA GLN A 102 -3.49 -3.41 2.69
C GLN A 102 -2.45 -2.86 1.72
N ASN A 103 -2.84 -1.95 0.85
CA ASN A 103 -1.91 -1.12 0.10
C ASN A 103 -1.40 0.02 0.98
N GLU A 104 -0.08 0.22 1.03
CA GLU A 104 0.57 1.34 1.73
C GLU A 104 0.06 1.56 3.16
N ALA A 105 0.17 0.55 4.00
CA ALA A 105 -0.42 0.50 5.34
C ALA A 105 -0.01 1.63 6.31
N TYR A 106 0.99 2.42 6.00
CA TYR A 106 1.50 3.54 6.82
C TYR A 106 1.57 4.85 6.06
N SER A 107 1.01 4.91 4.85
CA SER A 107 0.95 6.16 4.09
C SER A 107 -0.14 7.08 4.62
N TYR A 108 0.24 8.34 4.77
CA TYR A 108 -0.69 9.43 5.08
C TYR A 108 -1.20 10.01 3.75
N THR A 109 -2.31 9.50 3.27
CA THR A 109 -2.77 9.74 1.89
C THR A 109 -4.09 10.47 1.81
N PRO A 110 -4.25 11.42 0.85
CA PRO A 110 -5.52 12.10 0.58
C PRO A 110 -6.48 11.27 -0.28
N TYR A 111 -6.03 10.15 -0.80
CA TYR A 111 -6.79 9.15 -1.55
C TYR A 111 -7.18 7.98 -0.62
N PRO A 112 -7.99 7.01 -1.09
CA PRO A 112 -8.36 5.88 -0.26
C PRO A 112 -7.14 5.18 0.33
N GLY A 113 -7.14 5.00 1.66
CA GLY A 113 -6.06 4.38 2.41
C GLY A 113 -6.54 3.88 3.77
N CYS A 114 -5.71 3.13 4.45
CA CYS A 114 -5.94 2.73 5.83
C CYS A 114 -4.59 2.54 6.54
N ALA A 115 -4.35 3.32 7.57
CA ALA A 115 -3.14 3.20 8.36
C ALA A 115 -3.24 2.03 9.35
N TRP A 116 -2.15 1.27 9.45
CA TRP A 116 -1.99 0.17 10.38
C TRP A 116 -0.69 0.30 11.15
N THR A 117 -0.72 0.04 12.44
CA THR A 117 0.49 -0.16 13.23
C THR A 117 1.14 -1.52 12.89
N ALA A 118 2.37 -1.72 13.31
CA ALA A 118 3.01 -3.03 13.17
C ALA A 118 2.23 -4.10 13.96
N GLU A 119 1.75 -3.76 15.15
CA GLU A 119 0.94 -4.63 16.00
C GLU A 119 -0.39 -5.01 15.34
N GLY A 120 -1.13 -4.02 14.82
CA GLY A 120 -2.39 -4.27 14.12
C GLY A 120 -2.20 -5.10 12.86
N THR A 121 -1.11 -4.83 12.12
CA THR A 121 -0.70 -5.64 10.97
C THR A 121 -0.47 -7.11 11.36
N LEU A 122 0.32 -7.34 12.40
CA LEU A 122 0.61 -8.70 12.89
C LEU A 122 -0.64 -9.40 13.39
N ARG A 123 -1.45 -8.71 14.18
CA ARG A 123 -2.70 -9.24 14.71
C ARG A 123 -3.65 -9.68 13.61
N PHE A 124 -3.93 -8.80 12.65
CA PHE A 124 -4.85 -9.12 11.57
C PHE A 124 -4.35 -10.28 10.71
N ASN A 125 -3.10 -10.23 10.28
CA ASN A 125 -2.57 -11.26 9.38
C ASN A 125 -2.43 -12.63 10.07
N ASN A 126 -1.94 -12.68 11.32
CA ASN A 126 -1.70 -13.95 12.01
C ASN A 126 -2.97 -14.59 12.59
N GLU A 127 -3.87 -13.77 13.16
CA GLU A 127 -5.01 -14.29 13.93
C GLU A 127 -6.28 -14.44 13.09
N TYR A 128 -6.39 -13.69 11.98
CA TYR A 128 -7.62 -13.64 11.18
C TYR A 128 -7.41 -14.01 9.72
N LEU A 129 -6.55 -13.29 8.99
CA LEU A 129 -6.45 -13.44 7.54
C LEU A 129 -5.79 -14.77 7.16
N ALA A 130 -4.60 -15.08 7.70
CA ALA A 130 -3.88 -16.32 7.37
C ALA A 130 -4.71 -17.58 7.69
N PRO A 131 -5.29 -17.74 8.90
CA PRO A 131 -6.08 -18.93 9.21
C PRO A 131 -7.39 -19.01 8.38
N THR A 132 -7.98 -17.87 8.04
CA THR A 132 -9.17 -17.83 7.20
C THR A 132 -8.87 -18.25 5.76
N LEU A 133 -7.78 -17.74 5.17
CA LEU A 133 -7.31 -18.16 3.85
C LEU A 133 -6.92 -19.64 3.83
N ALA A 134 -6.13 -20.10 4.79
CA ALA A 134 -5.72 -21.50 4.88
C ALA A 134 -6.91 -22.48 4.93
N LYS A 135 -8.01 -22.06 5.54
CA LYS A 135 -9.24 -22.86 5.63
C LYS A 135 -10.09 -22.81 4.37
N LYS A 136 -10.25 -21.63 3.74
CA LYS A 136 -11.22 -21.41 2.65
C LYS A 136 -10.58 -21.42 1.27
N HIS A 137 -9.35 -20.93 1.15
CA HIS A 137 -8.60 -20.75 -0.09
C HIS A 137 -7.12 -21.12 0.08
N PRO A 138 -6.80 -22.39 0.41
CA PRO A 138 -5.41 -22.82 0.63
C PRO A 138 -4.52 -22.69 -0.62
N GLU A 139 -5.13 -22.50 -1.80
CA GLU A 139 -4.46 -22.24 -3.07
C GLU A 139 -4.01 -20.79 -3.25
N VAL A 140 -4.44 -19.87 -2.37
CA VAL A 140 -4.15 -18.44 -2.47
C VAL A 140 -3.02 -18.08 -1.51
N ASP A 141 -1.94 -17.53 -2.05
CA ASP A 141 -0.77 -17.11 -1.28
C ASP A 141 -1.03 -15.81 -0.52
N LEU A 142 -0.80 -15.83 0.80
CA LEU A 142 -0.69 -14.61 1.59
C LEU A 142 0.69 -14.01 1.40
N TRP A 143 0.75 -12.72 1.02
CA TRP A 143 1.93 -11.88 0.96
C TRP A 143 1.81 -10.73 1.96
N ILE A 144 2.91 -10.27 2.51
CA ILE A 144 2.93 -9.13 3.42
C ILE A 144 3.50 -7.88 2.74
N GLY A 145 3.12 -6.75 3.19
CA GLY A 145 3.39 -5.43 2.63
C GLY A 145 2.05 -4.82 2.20
N THR A 146 1.98 -3.91 1.30
CA THR A 146 3.02 -3.38 0.41
C THR A 146 3.84 -2.29 1.13
N PHE A 147 5.11 -2.56 1.43
CA PHE A 147 5.95 -1.61 2.17
C PHE A 147 6.44 -0.50 1.26
N ASN A 148 6.06 0.75 1.54
CA ASN A 148 6.49 1.94 0.78
C ASN A 148 7.35 2.91 1.61
N THR A 149 7.87 2.47 2.75
CA THR A 149 8.67 3.26 3.68
C THR A 149 10.14 2.88 3.65
N ASN A 150 11.04 3.85 3.87
CA ASN A 150 12.45 3.62 4.11
C ASN A 150 12.78 3.27 5.59
N ARG A 151 11.77 3.23 6.47
CA ARG A 151 11.88 2.86 7.90
C ARG A 151 12.05 1.35 8.04
N LEU A 152 13.29 0.89 7.94
CA LEU A 152 13.61 -0.53 8.06
C LEU A 152 13.23 -1.09 9.43
N ASP A 153 13.37 -0.32 10.50
CA ASP A 153 12.98 -0.69 11.86
C ASP A 153 11.49 -1.08 11.98
N TYR A 154 10.61 -0.34 11.30
CA TYR A 154 9.18 -0.69 11.23
C TYR A 154 8.94 -1.98 10.44
N VAL A 155 9.59 -2.12 9.31
CA VAL A 155 9.48 -3.30 8.44
C VAL A 155 9.97 -4.54 9.18
N GLU A 156 11.12 -4.44 9.86
CA GLU A 156 11.70 -5.51 10.67
C GLU A 156 10.79 -5.93 11.82
N LYS A 157 10.17 -4.98 12.51
CA LYS A 157 9.21 -5.29 13.58
C LYS A 157 8.09 -6.22 13.12
N ILE A 158 7.66 -6.09 11.86
CA ILE A 158 6.66 -6.96 11.25
C ILE A 158 7.31 -8.27 10.77
N LEU A 159 8.39 -8.19 10.01
CA LEU A 159 9.00 -9.35 9.35
C LEU A 159 9.74 -10.29 10.30
N ASP A 160 10.23 -9.82 11.45
CA ASP A 160 10.89 -10.68 12.45
C ASP A 160 9.92 -11.60 13.21
N ASN A 161 8.60 -11.40 13.04
CA ASN A 161 7.59 -12.24 13.65
C ASN A 161 7.57 -13.65 13.00
N LYS A 162 7.92 -14.68 13.77
CA LYS A 162 8.05 -16.05 13.27
C LYS A 162 6.74 -16.66 12.80
N THR A 163 5.62 -16.33 13.44
CA THR A 163 4.30 -16.78 13.03
C THR A 163 3.94 -16.21 11.66
N LEU A 164 4.20 -14.92 11.45
CA LEU A 164 3.98 -14.29 10.16
C LEU A 164 4.86 -14.92 9.07
N GLN A 165 6.16 -15.10 9.34
CA GLN A 165 7.09 -15.73 8.39
C GLN A 165 6.62 -17.12 7.94
N ALA A 166 6.02 -17.91 8.84
CA ALA A 166 5.49 -19.23 8.50
C ALA A 166 4.22 -19.17 7.62
N ASN A 167 3.46 -18.08 7.71
CA ASN A 167 2.19 -17.92 7.02
C ASN A 167 2.31 -17.27 5.64
N ILE A 168 3.37 -16.48 5.40
CA ILE A 168 3.52 -15.73 4.15
C ILE A 168 4.41 -16.45 3.13
N LYS A 169 4.13 -16.23 1.85
CA LYS A 169 4.95 -16.70 0.72
C LYS A 169 5.93 -15.67 0.23
N GLY A 170 5.67 -14.39 0.48
CA GLY A 170 6.56 -13.32 0.02
C GLY A 170 6.24 -11.96 0.62
N ILE A 171 7.04 -10.99 0.20
CA ILE A 171 7.09 -9.62 0.73
C ILE A 171 6.93 -8.66 -0.44
N GLY A 172 5.96 -7.75 -0.34
CA GLY A 172 5.75 -6.67 -1.31
C GLY A 172 6.43 -5.38 -0.88
N THR A 173 7.16 -4.76 -1.79
CA THR A 173 7.82 -3.46 -1.62
C THR A 173 7.31 -2.45 -2.63
N GLN A 174 7.39 -1.16 -2.28
CA GLN A 174 7.01 -0.04 -3.13
C GLN A 174 7.92 1.16 -2.85
N TRP A 175 8.01 2.07 -3.83
CA TRP A 175 8.60 3.40 -3.67
C TRP A 175 9.93 3.39 -2.88
N GLU A 176 9.99 4.14 -1.78
CA GLU A 176 11.21 4.30 -0.97
C GLU A 176 11.73 3.01 -0.33
N CYS A 177 10.88 1.99 -0.16
CA CYS A 177 11.29 0.70 0.40
C CYS A 177 12.29 -0.03 -0.50
N ARG A 178 12.35 0.31 -1.77
CA ARG A 178 13.38 -0.13 -2.71
C ARG A 178 14.80 0.00 -2.13
N ASN A 179 15.07 1.08 -1.42
CA ASN A 179 16.38 1.33 -0.83
C ASN A 179 16.76 0.31 0.27
N ASN A 180 15.78 -0.34 0.87
CA ASN A 180 15.98 -1.36 1.90
C ASN A 180 16.05 -2.78 1.33
N LEU A 181 15.73 -2.96 0.06
CA LEU A 181 15.60 -4.29 -0.54
C LEU A 181 16.86 -5.16 -0.41
N PRO A 182 18.10 -4.65 -0.63
CA PRO A 182 19.30 -5.45 -0.44
C PRO A 182 19.46 -6.01 0.98
N GLU A 183 19.16 -5.19 2.00
CA GLU A 183 19.25 -5.63 3.39
C GLU A 183 18.12 -6.59 3.76
N MET A 184 16.90 -6.30 3.31
CA MET A 184 15.75 -7.19 3.52
C MET A 184 15.96 -8.56 2.85
N ARG A 185 16.50 -8.59 1.62
CA ARG A 185 16.82 -9.83 0.92
C ARG A 185 17.84 -10.68 1.67
N LYS A 186 18.87 -10.04 2.22
CA LYS A 186 19.88 -10.70 3.05
C LYS A 186 19.30 -11.27 4.34
N ARG A 187 18.40 -10.53 4.99
CA ARG A 187 17.81 -10.89 6.29
C ARG A 187 16.70 -11.94 6.18
N TYR A 188 15.95 -11.91 5.08
CA TYR A 188 14.81 -12.82 4.84
C TYR A 188 15.01 -13.66 3.55
N PRO A 189 16.10 -14.43 3.43
CA PRO A 189 16.50 -15.09 2.16
C PRO A 189 15.50 -16.15 1.69
N ASN A 190 14.67 -16.67 2.57
CA ASN A 190 13.70 -17.74 2.27
C ASN A 190 12.36 -17.21 1.72
N HIS A 191 12.16 -15.89 1.66
CA HIS A 191 10.96 -15.30 1.13
C HIS A 191 11.21 -14.75 -0.27
N ARG A 192 10.16 -14.80 -1.10
CA ARG A 192 10.13 -14.10 -2.38
C ARG A 192 9.88 -12.62 -2.16
N PHE A 193 10.36 -11.79 -3.08
CA PHE A 193 10.14 -10.35 -3.06
C PHE A 193 9.45 -9.88 -4.34
N MET A 194 8.54 -8.93 -4.23
CA MET A 194 7.97 -8.25 -5.39
C MET A 194 7.99 -6.74 -5.21
N VAL A 195 8.19 -6.02 -6.30
CA VAL A 195 7.75 -4.63 -6.39
C VAL A 195 6.27 -4.65 -6.76
N SER A 196 5.41 -4.38 -5.79
CA SER A 196 3.96 -4.37 -5.99
C SER A 196 3.46 -3.08 -6.64
N GLU A 197 4.27 -2.02 -6.58
CA GLU A 197 4.03 -0.74 -7.23
C GLU A 197 5.35 0.03 -7.38
N SER A 198 5.67 0.45 -8.60
CA SER A 198 6.87 1.26 -8.86
C SER A 198 6.56 2.75 -8.79
N GLU A 199 7.62 3.57 -8.77
CA GLU A 199 7.50 5.02 -8.91
C GLU A 199 6.89 5.37 -10.28
N CYS A 200 5.96 6.33 -10.30
CA CYS A 200 5.19 6.68 -11.50
C CYS A 200 5.69 7.94 -12.24
N GLY A 201 6.78 8.54 -11.80
CA GLY A 201 7.33 9.75 -12.42
C GLY A 201 6.40 10.97 -12.35
N ASN A 202 6.57 11.89 -13.30
CA ASN A 202 5.97 13.23 -13.27
C ASN A 202 5.02 13.55 -14.44
N GLY A 203 4.67 12.57 -15.26
CA GLY A 203 3.78 12.75 -16.42
C GLY A 203 4.45 13.33 -17.66
N SER A 204 5.80 13.43 -17.70
CA SER A 204 6.51 13.98 -18.86
C SER A 204 6.38 13.10 -20.13
N MET A 205 6.26 11.79 -19.95
CA MET A 205 6.14 10.78 -21.03
C MET A 205 7.28 10.90 -22.07
N ASP A 206 8.45 11.42 -21.65
CA ASP A 206 9.61 11.60 -22.50
C ASP A 206 10.58 10.40 -22.41
N TRP A 207 11.69 10.46 -23.17
CA TRP A 207 12.70 9.41 -23.17
C TRP A 207 13.33 9.20 -21.79
N LYS A 208 13.53 10.29 -21.03
CA LYS A 208 14.06 10.19 -19.66
C LYS A 208 13.14 9.43 -18.72
N ALA A 209 11.82 9.57 -18.89
CA ALA A 209 10.85 8.78 -18.15
C ALA A 209 10.97 7.28 -18.48
N GLY A 210 11.22 6.94 -19.75
CA GLY A 210 11.49 5.57 -20.18
C GLY A 210 12.77 5.00 -19.57
N GLU A 211 13.87 5.76 -19.61
CA GLU A 211 15.14 5.39 -18.98
C GLU A 211 15.00 5.19 -17.47
N HIS A 212 14.25 6.06 -16.80
CA HIS A 212 13.99 5.93 -15.37
C HIS A 212 13.18 4.67 -15.05
N THR A 213 12.14 4.37 -15.83
CA THR A 213 11.36 3.14 -15.67
C THR A 213 12.24 1.89 -15.86
N PHE A 214 13.13 1.89 -16.85
CA PHE A 214 14.08 0.80 -17.08
C PHE A 214 15.08 0.69 -15.91
N PHE A 215 15.58 1.82 -15.41
CA PHE A 215 16.44 1.84 -14.23
C PHE A 215 15.73 1.21 -13.02
N LEU A 216 14.49 1.59 -12.72
CA LEU A 216 13.73 1.02 -11.61
C LEU A 216 13.54 -0.50 -11.76
N LEU A 217 13.21 -0.96 -12.96
CA LEU A 217 13.08 -2.38 -13.25
C LEU A 217 14.40 -3.12 -12.99
N SER A 218 15.49 -2.63 -13.57
CA SER A 218 16.81 -3.28 -13.47
C SER A 218 17.36 -3.25 -12.04
N ASP A 219 17.20 -2.13 -11.34
CA ASP A 219 17.64 -1.96 -9.95
C ASP A 219 16.91 -2.91 -9.00
N ASN A 220 15.58 -2.99 -9.10
CA ASN A 220 14.80 -3.87 -8.25
C ASN A 220 15.08 -5.36 -8.52
N LEU A 221 15.14 -5.77 -9.77
CA LEU A 221 15.48 -7.15 -10.13
C LEU A 221 16.93 -7.49 -9.75
N GLY A 222 17.86 -6.56 -9.98
CA GLY A 222 19.27 -6.71 -9.60
C GLY A 222 19.48 -6.83 -8.08
N ASN A 223 18.60 -6.23 -7.28
CA ASN A 223 18.61 -6.32 -5.83
C ASN A 223 17.75 -7.47 -5.27
N GLY A 224 17.28 -8.38 -6.14
CA GLY A 224 16.67 -9.63 -5.74
C GLY A 224 15.14 -9.65 -5.63
N CYS A 225 14.44 -8.73 -6.29
CA CYS A 225 13.01 -8.91 -6.54
C CYS A 225 12.78 -10.02 -7.55
N ASP A 226 11.77 -10.84 -7.29
CA ASP A 226 11.35 -11.94 -8.17
C ASP A 226 10.24 -11.49 -9.15
N GLU A 227 9.49 -10.43 -8.79
CA GLU A 227 8.35 -9.92 -9.55
C GLU A 227 8.33 -8.39 -9.53
N TYR A 228 7.93 -7.77 -10.64
CA TYR A 228 7.88 -6.32 -10.78
C TYR A 228 6.56 -5.88 -11.43
N TYR A 229 5.82 -5.00 -10.74
CA TYR A 229 4.57 -4.41 -11.22
C TYR A 229 4.74 -2.91 -11.42
N ASN A 230 4.66 -2.49 -12.67
CA ASN A 230 4.81 -1.08 -13.04
C ASN A 230 3.52 -0.29 -12.72
N TRP A 231 3.68 0.87 -12.15
CA TRP A 231 2.62 1.84 -11.92
C TRP A 231 2.85 3.08 -12.81
N ASN A 232 1.99 3.47 -13.76
CA ASN A 232 0.69 2.93 -14.12
C ASN A 232 0.76 2.20 -15.48
N PHE A 233 -0.28 1.41 -15.80
CA PHE A 233 -0.37 0.74 -17.10
C PHE A 233 -0.93 1.67 -18.19
N ILE A 234 -2.12 2.26 -17.98
CA ILE A 234 -2.80 3.14 -18.93
C ILE A 234 -3.27 4.39 -18.19
N LEU A 235 -2.95 5.57 -18.71
CA LEU A 235 -3.46 6.84 -18.22
C LEU A 235 -3.94 7.74 -19.34
N LYS A 236 -4.88 8.62 -19.00
CA LYS A 236 -5.39 9.66 -19.89
C LYS A 236 -4.49 10.90 -19.86
N ASP A 237 -4.25 11.49 -21.02
CA ASP A 237 -3.48 12.73 -21.19
C ASP A 237 -2.08 12.66 -20.53
N ASN A 238 -1.75 13.54 -19.60
CA ASN A 238 -0.50 13.54 -18.84
C ASN A 238 -0.59 12.81 -17.50
N GLY A 239 -1.61 11.97 -17.32
CA GLY A 239 -1.81 11.21 -16.08
C GLY A 239 -2.16 12.06 -14.88
N ILE A 240 -2.82 13.22 -15.08
CA ILE A 240 -3.21 14.08 -13.95
C ILE A 240 -4.22 13.38 -13.04
N SER A 241 -3.88 13.29 -11.78
CA SER A 241 -4.76 12.74 -10.76
C SER A 241 -5.76 13.78 -10.22
N PRO A 242 -6.88 13.36 -9.61
CA PRO A 242 -7.79 14.28 -8.90
C PRO A 242 -7.12 15.09 -7.79
N TRP A 243 -6.01 14.63 -7.28
CA TRP A 243 -5.24 15.29 -6.20
C TRP A 243 -4.16 16.25 -6.72
N GLY A 244 -4.01 16.38 -8.05
CA GLY A 244 -3.24 17.44 -8.70
C GLY A 244 -1.79 17.11 -9.06
N TRP A 245 -1.34 15.86 -8.90
CA TRP A 245 -0.06 15.43 -9.47
C TRP A 245 -0.24 14.70 -10.79
N THR A 246 0.80 14.74 -11.63
CA THR A 246 0.87 14.05 -12.91
C THR A 246 1.72 12.79 -12.79
N GLN A 247 1.43 11.79 -13.62
CA GLN A 247 2.05 10.46 -13.56
C GLN A 247 2.36 9.96 -14.97
N ASN A 248 3.42 9.18 -15.10
CA ASN A 248 3.72 8.45 -16.32
C ASN A 248 2.91 7.14 -16.38
N ALA A 249 2.71 6.62 -17.59
CA ALA A 249 2.10 5.32 -17.83
C ALA A 249 2.79 4.65 -19.02
N LEU A 250 2.67 3.33 -19.11
CA LEU A 250 3.18 2.58 -20.27
C LEU A 250 2.40 2.92 -21.55
N ILE A 251 1.11 3.19 -21.40
CA ILE A 251 0.23 3.59 -22.50
C ILE A 251 -0.45 4.90 -22.12
N GLN A 252 -0.39 5.88 -23.01
CA GLN A 252 -1.09 7.14 -22.88
C GLN A 252 -2.27 7.20 -23.87
N VAL A 253 -3.43 7.65 -23.39
CA VAL A 253 -4.64 7.83 -24.20
C VAL A 253 -5.00 9.31 -24.26
N ASP A 254 -5.20 9.83 -25.45
CA ASP A 254 -5.74 11.19 -25.65
C ASP A 254 -7.19 11.24 -25.14
N GLY A 255 -7.46 12.09 -24.16
CA GLY A 255 -8.76 12.18 -23.50
C GLY A 255 -9.88 12.69 -24.41
N LYS A 256 -9.56 13.38 -25.52
CA LYS A 256 -10.54 13.91 -26.49
C LYS A 256 -10.80 12.92 -27.64
N THR A 257 -9.72 12.42 -28.23
CA THR A 257 -9.80 11.55 -29.41
C THR A 257 -9.92 10.07 -29.06
N ARG A 258 -9.63 9.69 -27.83
CA ARG A 258 -9.57 8.29 -27.32
C ARG A 258 -8.56 7.40 -28.08
N LYS A 259 -7.59 8.02 -28.74
CA LYS A 259 -6.50 7.31 -29.42
C LYS A 259 -5.30 7.14 -28.49
N MET A 260 -4.59 6.03 -28.62
CA MET A 260 -3.28 5.84 -28.02
C MET A 260 -2.28 6.81 -28.66
N ARG A 261 -1.37 7.31 -27.87
CA ARG A 261 -0.22 8.12 -28.28
C ARG A 261 1.06 7.32 -28.13
#